data_f52a79b96aac72ec35e950255168b93a
#
_entry.id   f52a79b96aac72ec35e950255168b93a
#
_cell.length_a   1.000
_cell.length_b   1.000
_cell.length_c   1.000
_cell.angle_alpha   90.00
_cell.angle_beta   90.00
_cell.angle_gamma   90.00
#
_symmetry.space_group_name_H-M   'P 1'
#
loop_
_entity.id
_entity.type
_entity.pdbx_description
1 polymer ?
#
loop_
_entity_poly.entity_id
_entity_poly.type
_entity_poly.pdbx_seq_one_letter_code
_entity_poly.pdbx_strand_id
1 'polypeptide(L)'
;MTEPRPQRLNWEEGRPFGKIAAILVAGIIYSLLALWSATWRIDKSEMRRLDEARATGKPIIGIVWHGTYVPLFRLIAGQPALVVTSYSFRGSVIARFCSWLGYHSIQVERGNHGGRRAIREELSHPNALVAIAPDGPLGPRHEAKPGAAALAVEFGALLLPISATSSRKKIVASRWDKMELPLPTARVTLRIGEAFEIPTQASPEEAKALVENALNALI
;
A
#
# COMPACT_ATOMS: atom_id res chain seq x y z
N MET A 1 0.15 32.62 -0.76
CA MET A 1 1.26 32.10 -1.60
C MET A 1 0.98 30.64 -1.82
N THR A 2 0.53 30.27 -3.02
CA THR A 2 0.33 28.86 -3.40
C THR A 2 1.71 28.23 -3.55
N GLU A 3 2.04 27.27 -2.69
CA GLU A 3 3.25 26.46 -2.88
C GLU A 3 3.22 25.78 -4.25
N PRO A 4 4.34 25.76 -4.98
CA PRO A 4 4.39 25.10 -6.27
C PRO A 4 4.05 23.61 -6.10
N ARG A 5 3.24 23.07 -7.04
CA ARG A 5 2.89 21.64 -7.07
C ARG A 5 4.16 20.80 -6.99
N PRO A 6 4.18 19.68 -6.23
CA PRO A 6 5.33 18.82 -6.17
C PRO A 6 5.69 18.36 -7.59
N GLN A 7 6.93 18.55 -7.99
CA GLN A 7 7.44 17.98 -9.23
C GLN A 7 7.26 16.47 -9.12
N ARG A 8 6.45 15.89 -9.99
CA ARG A 8 6.35 14.43 -10.13
C ARG A 8 7.67 13.93 -10.71
N LEU A 9 8.58 13.56 -9.84
CA LEU A 9 9.86 13.00 -10.25
C LEU A 9 9.62 11.73 -11.07
N ASN A 10 10.25 11.67 -12.23
CA ASN A 10 10.24 10.48 -13.08
C ASN A 10 11.69 10.05 -13.33
N TRP A 11 12.13 8.96 -12.69
CA TRP A 11 13.49 8.46 -12.85
C TRP A 11 13.85 8.12 -14.30
N GLU A 12 12.86 7.79 -15.11
CA GLU A 12 13.02 7.43 -16.53
C GLU A 12 13.31 8.65 -17.43
N GLU A 13 13.07 9.87 -16.94
CA GLU A 13 13.28 11.10 -17.70
C GLU A 13 14.77 11.26 -18.05
N GLY A 14 15.04 11.48 -19.33
CA GLY A 14 16.41 11.54 -19.87
C GLY A 14 17.18 10.21 -19.92
N ARG A 15 16.54 9.08 -19.61
CA ARG A 15 17.16 7.74 -19.58
C ARG A 15 16.42 6.74 -20.45
N PRO A 16 16.48 6.82 -21.80
CA PRO A 16 15.67 5.98 -22.69
C PRO A 16 15.94 4.47 -22.50
N PHE A 17 17.18 4.06 -22.35
CA PHE A 17 17.52 2.65 -22.05
C PHE A 17 17.02 2.21 -20.67
N GLY A 18 17.12 3.08 -19.67
CA GLY A 18 16.58 2.83 -18.34
C GLY A 18 15.06 2.63 -18.35
N LYS A 19 14.35 3.44 -19.15
CA LYS A 19 12.90 3.31 -19.36
C LYS A 19 12.54 1.97 -20.01
N ILE A 20 13.21 1.57 -21.07
CA ILE A 20 12.97 0.28 -21.76
C ILE A 20 13.23 -0.88 -20.78
N ALA A 21 14.35 -0.85 -20.08
CA ALA A 21 14.68 -1.86 -19.09
C ALA A 21 13.62 -1.94 -17.97
N ALA A 22 13.14 -0.80 -17.46
CA ALA A 22 12.08 -0.76 -16.44
C ALA A 22 10.77 -1.36 -16.96
N ILE A 23 10.39 -1.08 -18.20
CA ILE A 23 9.20 -1.67 -18.85
C ILE A 23 9.34 -3.20 -18.95
N LEU A 24 10.47 -3.68 -19.45
CA LEU A 24 10.70 -5.13 -19.62
C LEU A 24 10.68 -5.86 -18.27
N VAL A 25 11.39 -5.35 -17.27
CA VAL A 25 11.43 -5.95 -15.94
C VAL A 25 10.06 -5.90 -15.27
N ALA A 26 9.34 -4.77 -15.36
CA ALA A 26 7.97 -4.68 -14.86
C ALA A 26 7.03 -5.66 -15.56
N GLY A 27 7.18 -5.85 -16.89
CA GLY A 27 6.41 -6.82 -17.67
C GLY A 27 6.65 -8.26 -17.23
N ILE A 28 7.89 -8.63 -16.96
CA ILE A 28 8.24 -9.95 -16.41
C ILE A 28 7.59 -10.14 -15.04
N ILE A 29 7.72 -9.16 -14.12
CA ILE A 29 7.12 -9.24 -12.78
C ILE A 29 5.59 -9.35 -12.87
N TYR A 30 4.96 -8.54 -13.73
CA TYR A 30 3.52 -8.58 -13.95
C TYR A 30 3.06 -9.95 -14.46
N SER A 31 3.75 -10.50 -15.48
CA SER A 31 3.42 -11.80 -16.05
C SER A 31 3.62 -12.94 -15.03
N LEU A 32 4.71 -12.89 -14.26
CA LEU A 32 4.95 -13.88 -13.21
C LEU A 32 3.88 -13.82 -12.13
N LEU A 33 3.48 -12.61 -11.69
CA LEU A 33 2.40 -12.45 -10.72
C LEU A 33 1.06 -12.93 -11.30
N ALA A 34 0.78 -12.63 -12.56
CA ALA A 34 -0.45 -13.05 -13.23
C ALA A 34 -0.55 -14.57 -13.32
N LEU A 35 0.52 -15.25 -13.79
CA LEU A 35 0.61 -16.71 -13.88
C LEU A 35 0.52 -17.36 -12.50
N TRP A 36 1.25 -16.84 -11.53
CA TRP A 36 1.24 -17.36 -10.17
C TRP A 36 -0.14 -17.22 -9.52
N SER A 37 -0.73 -16.00 -9.60
CA SER A 37 -2.05 -15.74 -9.01
C SER A 37 -3.19 -16.44 -9.76
N ALA A 38 -3.02 -16.82 -11.02
CA ALA A 38 -4.00 -17.64 -11.75
C ALA A 38 -4.18 -19.04 -11.13
N THR A 39 -3.19 -19.51 -10.35
CA THR A 39 -3.29 -20.79 -9.63
C THR A 39 -4.06 -20.66 -8.30
N TRP A 40 -4.35 -19.46 -7.82
CA TRP A 40 -4.96 -19.25 -6.51
C TRP A 40 -6.49 -19.36 -6.58
N ARG A 41 -7.06 -19.83 -5.48
CA ARG A 41 -8.50 -19.76 -5.24
C ARG A 41 -8.77 -18.46 -4.46
N ILE A 42 -9.11 -17.41 -5.19
CA ILE A 42 -9.24 -16.07 -4.63
C ILE A 42 -10.63 -15.86 -4.02
N ASP A 43 -10.64 -15.37 -2.79
CA ASP A 43 -11.82 -14.89 -2.10
C ASP A 43 -11.69 -13.38 -1.80
N LYS A 44 -12.65 -12.59 -2.29
CA LYS A 44 -12.72 -11.13 -2.13
C LYS A 44 -14.04 -10.68 -1.48
N SER A 45 -14.69 -11.56 -0.73
CA SER A 45 -16.00 -11.27 -0.12
C SER A 45 -15.99 -10.02 0.77
N GLU A 46 -14.84 -9.69 1.40
CA GLU A 46 -14.70 -8.50 2.23
C GLU A 46 -14.43 -7.18 1.44
N MET A 47 -14.35 -7.21 0.10
CA MET A 47 -14.17 -6.01 -0.73
C MET A 47 -15.27 -4.95 -0.49
N ARG A 48 -16.48 -5.39 -0.17
CA ARG A 48 -17.60 -4.50 0.18
C ARG A 48 -17.27 -3.48 1.27
N ARG A 49 -16.35 -3.81 2.21
CA ARG A 49 -15.92 -2.89 3.27
C ARG A 49 -15.13 -1.68 2.73
N LEU A 50 -14.40 -1.86 1.62
CA LEU A 50 -13.79 -0.73 0.92
C LEU A 50 -14.87 0.16 0.27
N ASP A 51 -15.90 -0.45 -0.32
CA ASP A 51 -17.01 0.29 -0.94
C ASP A 51 -17.83 1.04 0.13
N GLU A 52 -18.08 0.41 1.28
CA GLU A 52 -18.71 1.02 2.46
C GLU A 52 -17.88 2.21 2.98
N ALA A 53 -16.56 2.08 3.09
CA ALA A 53 -15.68 3.16 3.49
C ALA A 53 -15.70 4.33 2.48
N ARG A 54 -15.72 4.05 1.18
CA ARG A 54 -15.86 5.06 0.11
C ARG A 54 -17.19 5.81 0.16
N ALA A 55 -18.27 5.11 0.49
CA ALA A 55 -19.59 5.72 0.59
C ALA A 55 -19.67 6.84 1.63
N THR A 56 -18.72 6.92 2.57
CA THR A 56 -18.62 8.01 3.54
C THR A 56 -18.16 9.33 2.93
N GLY A 57 -17.52 9.30 1.74
CA GLY A 57 -16.89 10.46 1.10
C GLY A 57 -15.58 10.91 1.72
N LYS A 58 -15.15 10.32 2.84
CA LYS A 58 -13.89 10.64 3.51
C LYS A 58 -12.68 10.09 2.75
N PRO A 59 -11.50 10.74 2.86
CA PRO A 59 -10.25 10.13 2.43
C PRO A 59 -10.00 8.83 3.19
N ILE A 60 -9.36 7.86 2.53
CA ILE A 60 -9.09 6.54 3.11
C ILE A 60 -7.59 6.28 3.09
N ILE A 61 -7.05 5.86 4.21
CA ILE A 61 -5.70 5.32 4.32
C ILE A 61 -5.83 3.81 4.53
N GLY A 62 -5.60 3.04 3.46
CA GLY A 62 -5.46 1.59 3.56
C GLY A 62 -4.16 1.24 4.26
N ILE A 63 -4.25 0.65 5.45
CA ILE A 63 -3.10 0.22 6.24
C ILE A 63 -2.86 -1.28 6.07
N VAL A 64 -1.58 -1.69 5.91
CA VAL A 64 -1.20 -3.08 5.66
C VAL A 64 0.17 -3.38 6.26
N TRP A 65 0.36 -4.56 6.88
CA TRP A 65 1.70 -4.98 7.28
C TRP A 65 2.56 -5.34 6.04
N HIS A 66 3.84 -4.96 6.04
CA HIS A 66 4.77 -5.29 4.96
C HIS A 66 4.85 -6.79 4.67
N GLY A 67 4.69 -7.64 5.68
CA GLY A 67 4.77 -9.09 5.50
C GLY A 67 3.67 -9.67 4.60
N THR A 68 2.53 -9.00 4.45
CA THR A 68 1.33 -9.54 3.77
C THR A 68 0.97 -8.81 2.46
N TYR A 69 1.75 -7.81 2.03
CA TYR A 69 1.37 -6.93 0.91
C TYR A 69 1.43 -7.59 -0.48
N VAL A 70 2.29 -8.59 -0.70
CA VAL A 70 2.53 -9.13 -2.04
C VAL A 70 1.28 -9.65 -2.73
N PRO A 71 0.45 -10.51 -2.11
CA PRO A 71 -0.80 -10.94 -2.74
C PRO A 71 -1.82 -9.79 -2.92
N LEU A 72 -1.73 -8.72 -2.13
CA LEU A 72 -2.63 -7.58 -2.24
C LEU A 72 -2.52 -6.89 -3.61
N PHE A 73 -1.35 -6.87 -4.23
CA PHE A 73 -1.23 -6.35 -5.60
C PHE A 73 -2.24 -6.98 -6.57
N ARG A 74 -2.54 -8.26 -6.41
CA ARG A 74 -3.53 -8.95 -7.24
C ARG A 74 -4.94 -8.84 -6.68
N LEU A 75 -5.09 -8.88 -5.36
CA LEU A 75 -6.40 -8.93 -4.72
C LEU A 75 -7.17 -7.61 -4.85
N ILE A 76 -6.48 -6.47 -4.73
CA ILE A 76 -7.08 -5.13 -4.83
C ILE A 76 -6.71 -4.40 -6.12
N ALA A 77 -6.24 -5.13 -7.14
CA ALA A 77 -6.01 -4.57 -8.47
C ALA A 77 -7.27 -3.91 -9.04
N GLY A 78 -7.08 -2.80 -9.76
CA GLY A 78 -8.17 -1.96 -10.28
C GLY A 78 -8.65 -0.88 -9.30
N GLN A 79 -8.14 -0.86 -8.08
CA GLN A 79 -8.43 0.22 -7.13
C GLN A 79 -7.40 1.35 -7.30
N PRO A 80 -7.83 2.61 -7.50
CA PRO A 80 -6.94 3.74 -7.76
C PRO A 80 -6.26 4.23 -6.47
N ALA A 81 -5.54 3.34 -5.78
CA ALA A 81 -4.79 3.70 -4.58
C ALA A 81 -3.45 4.35 -4.93
N LEU A 82 -3.06 5.39 -4.20
CA LEU A 82 -1.74 5.97 -4.30
C LEU A 82 -0.70 5.07 -3.63
N VAL A 83 0.35 4.73 -4.37
CA VAL A 83 1.54 4.02 -3.89
C VAL A 83 2.77 4.90 -4.06
N VAL A 84 3.51 5.14 -2.99
CA VAL A 84 4.75 5.91 -3.04
C VAL A 84 5.94 4.99 -3.27
N THR A 85 6.75 5.30 -4.28
CA THR A 85 7.95 4.53 -4.65
C THR A 85 9.21 5.41 -4.59
N SER A 86 10.39 4.79 -4.54
CA SER A 86 11.66 5.53 -4.54
C SER A 86 12.00 6.08 -5.94
N TYR A 87 12.65 7.25 -5.99
CA TYR A 87 13.25 7.77 -7.21
C TYR A 87 14.50 6.96 -7.57
N SER A 88 14.32 5.88 -8.29
CA SER A 88 15.35 4.92 -8.66
C SER A 88 14.85 4.00 -9.77
N PHE A 89 15.75 3.24 -10.41
CA PHE A 89 15.37 2.20 -11.37
C PHE A 89 14.35 1.22 -10.75
N ARG A 90 14.61 0.72 -9.53
CA ARG A 90 13.68 -0.17 -8.81
C ARG A 90 12.32 0.49 -8.60
N GLY A 91 12.31 1.76 -8.21
CA GLY A 91 11.06 2.51 -8.02
C GLY A 91 10.29 2.69 -9.31
N SER A 92 10.98 2.90 -10.46
CA SER A 92 10.35 2.96 -11.77
C SER A 92 9.71 1.63 -12.18
N VAL A 93 10.40 0.52 -11.93
CA VAL A 93 9.85 -0.82 -12.17
C VAL A 93 8.57 -1.02 -11.35
N ILE A 94 8.58 -0.69 -10.06
CA ILE A 94 7.42 -0.82 -9.17
C ILE A 94 6.30 0.13 -9.61
N ALA A 95 6.61 1.38 -9.94
CA ALA A 95 5.63 2.36 -10.38
C ALA A 95 4.90 1.90 -11.65
N ARG A 96 5.65 1.36 -12.61
CA ARG A 96 5.08 0.83 -13.85
C ARG A 96 4.25 -0.41 -13.63
N PHE A 97 4.74 -1.34 -12.84
CA PHE A 97 4.00 -2.52 -12.41
C PHE A 97 2.68 -2.13 -11.70
N CYS A 98 2.72 -1.18 -10.79
CA CYS A 98 1.54 -0.65 -10.10
C CYS A 98 0.55 -0.02 -11.08
N SER A 99 1.02 0.78 -12.06
CA SER A 99 0.13 1.42 -13.02
C SER A 99 -0.64 0.41 -13.88
N TRP A 100 -0.04 -0.71 -14.25
CA TRP A 100 -0.72 -1.79 -14.98
C TRP A 100 -1.75 -2.54 -14.15
N LEU A 101 -1.62 -2.49 -12.83
CA LEU A 101 -2.61 -3.03 -11.90
C LEU A 101 -3.69 -2.02 -11.51
N GLY A 102 -3.66 -0.80 -12.07
CA GLY A 102 -4.65 0.25 -11.82
C GLY A 102 -4.36 1.13 -10.60
N TYR A 103 -3.16 1.05 -10.04
CA TYR A 103 -2.72 1.95 -8.97
C TYR A 103 -2.14 3.25 -9.52
N HIS A 104 -2.25 4.32 -8.75
CA HIS A 104 -1.47 5.52 -8.97
C HIS A 104 -0.13 5.40 -8.24
N SER A 105 0.95 5.90 -8.82
CA SER A 105 2.24 5.87 -8.15
C SER A 105 2.99 7.18 -8.31
N ILE A 106 3.71 7.56 -7.25
CA ILE A 106 4.58 8.73 -7.23
C ILE A 106 5.97 8.28 -6.81
N GLN A 107 6.99 8.79 -7.52
CA GLN A 107 8.39 8.55 -7.16
C GLN A 107 8.91 9.70 -6.30
N VAL A 108 9.62 9.37 -5.23
CA VAL A 108 10.20 10.33 -4.31
C VAL A 108 11.64 10.00 -3.98
N GLU A 109 12.45 11.03 -3.78
CA GLU A 109 13.83 10.85 -3.32
C GLU A 109 13.87 10.37 -1.87
N ARG A 110 14.84 9.50 -1.59
CA ARG A 110 15.05 9.00 -0.23
C ARG A 110 15.56 10.15 0.66
N GLY A 111 14.94 10.29 1.84
CA GLY A 111 15.32 11.35 2.80
C GLY A 111 14.69 12.72 2.50
N ASN A 112 14.01 12.91 1.38
CA ASN A 112 13.24 14.11 1.08
C ASN A 112 11.81 13.95 1.60
N HIS A 113 11.22 15.02 2.12
CA HIS A 113 9.82 15.06 2.57
C HIS A 113 8.79 14.87 1.43
N GLY A 114 9.26 14.66 0.19
CA GLY A 114 8.43 14.53 -1.01
C GLY A 114 7.34 13.46 -0.91
N GLY A 115 7.63 12.31 -0.28
CA GLY A 115 6.62 11.27 -0.09
C GLY A 115 5.49 11.70 0.84
N ARG A 116 5.83 12.35 1.94
CA ARG A 116 4.85 12.88 2.89
C ARG A 116 3.99 13.97 2.25
N ARG A 117 4.61 14.85 1.47
CA ARG A 117 3.91 15.91 0.74
C ARG A 117 2.94 15.31 -0.29
N ALA A 118 3.36 14.33 -1.07
CA ALA A 118 2.53 13.67 -2.06
C ALA A 118 1.31 12.96 -1.44
N ILE A 119 1.51 12.30 -0.30
CA ILE A 119 0.42 11.68 0.46
C ILE A 119 -0.56 12.73 0.97
N ARG A 120 -0.08 13.86 1.49
CA ARG A 120 -0.93 14.97 1.94
C ARG A 120 -1.74 15.60 0.81
N GLU A 121 -1.13 15.79 -0.36
CA GLU A 121 -1.82 16.30 -1.55
C GLU A 121 -2.94 15.34 -1.98
N GLU A 122 -2.68 14.04 -2.00
CA GLU A 122 -3.70 13.04 -2.32
C GLU A 122 -4.83 13.05 -1.30
N LEU A 123 -4.51 13.01 0.00
CA LEU A 123 -5.51 12.99 1.08
C LEU A 123 -6.36 14.27 1.18
N SER A 124 -5.94 15.37 0.53
CA SER A 124 -6.76 16.58 0.44
C SER A 124 -7.95 16.46 -0.53
N HIS A 125 -7.97 15.40 -1.34
CA HIS A 125 -9.08 15.13 -2.26
C HIS A 125 -10.13 14.22 -1.61
N PRO A 126 -11.43 14.44 -1.89
CA PRO A 126 -12.49 13.54 -1.42
C PRO A 126 -12.32 12.16 -2.07
N ASN A 127 -12.66 11.12 -1.32
CA ASN A 127 -12.52 9.72 -1.75
C ASN A 127 -11.09 9.27 -2.12
N ALA A 128 -10.07 10.03 -1.73
CA ALA A 128 -8.69 9.61 -1.90
C ALA A 128 -8.44 8.24 -1.26
N LEU A 129 -7.61 7.42 -1.90
CA LEU A 129 -7.18 6.14 -1.34
C LEU A 129 -5.64 6.07 -1.37
N VAL A 130 -5.04 6.02 -0.21
CA VAL A 130 -3.57 5.92 -0.05
C VAL A 130 -3.22 4.61 0.65
N ALA A 131 -2.28 3.86 0.14
CA ALA A 131 -1.78 2.64 0.78
C ALA A 131 -0.52 2.94 1.61
N ILE A 132 -0.56 2.62 2.89
CA ILE A 132 0.56 2.82 3.83
C ILE A 132 0.85 1.52 4.59
N ALA A 133 2.13 1.13 4.64
CA ALA A 133 2.59 0.10 5.56
C ALA A 133 3.16 0.79 6.83
N PRO A 134 2.42 0.75 7.95
CA PRO A 134 2.78 1.52 9.13
C PRO A 134 4.06 1.06 9.81
N ASP A 135 4.47 -0.21 9.65
CA ASP A 135 5.76 -0.71 10.13
C ASP A 135 6.96 -0.16 9.33
N GLY A 136 6.68 0.52 8.20
CA GLY A 136 7.68 1.20 7.38
C GLY A 136 8.66 0.22 6.70
N PRO A 137 9.58 0.73 5.86
CA PRO A 137 10.42 -0.09 4.98
C PRO A 137 11.54 -0.86 5.71
N LEU A 138 11.79 -0.54 6.98
CA LEU A 138 12.89 -1.11 7.79
C LEU A 138 12.41 -1.78 9.07
N GLY A 139 11.10 -1.82 9.33
CA GLY A 139 10.51 -2.37 10.55
C GLY A 139 10.74 -1.51 11.81
N PRO A 140 10.62 -2.10 12.99
CA PRO A 140 10.37 -3.53 13.29
C PRO A 140 9.03 -4.06 12.77
N ARG A 141 8.97 -5.38 12.58
CA ARG A 141 7.77 -6.07 12.11
C ARG A 141 6.61 -5.91 13.09
N HIS A 142 5.44 -5.55 12.56
CA HIS A 142 4.19 -5.36 13.32
C HIS A 142 4.27 -4.28 14.42
N GLU A 143 5.19 -3.32 14.26
CA GLU A 143 5.26 -2.13 15.09
C GLU A 143 4.90 -0.90 14.26
N ALA A 144 3.74 -0.30 14.56
CA ALA A 144 3.26 0.84 13.80
C ALA A 144 4.04 2.12 14.16
N LYS A 145 4.46 2.84 13.13
CA LYS A 145 5.00 4.20 13.23
C LYS A 145 3.86 5.21 13.22
N PRO A 146 4.01 6.37 13.84
CA PRO A 146 2.92 7.33 14.03
C PRO A 146 2.39 7.96 12.72
N GLY A 147 3.10 7.79 11.60
CA GLY A 147 2.80 8.51 10.37
C GLY A 147 1.39 8.30 9.80
N ALA A 148 0.90 7.06 9.78
CA ALA A 148 -0.44 6.77 9.27
C ALA A 148 -1.54 7.36 10.16
N ALA A 149 -1.41 7.20 11.48
CA ALA A 149 -2.35 7.75 12.46
C ALA A 149 -2.35 9.28 12.45
N ALA A 150 -1.18 9.91 12.39
CA ALA A 150 -1.07 11.36 12.32
C ALA A 150 -1.72 11.94 11.06
N LEU A 151 -1.54 11.29 9.90
CA LEU A 151 -2.21 11.68 8.66
C LEU A 151 -3.73 11.49 8.74
N ALA A 152 -4.19 10.40 9.39
CA ALA A 152 -5.62 10.15 9.56
C ALA A 152 -6.27 11.27 10.39
N VAL A 153 -5.66 11.69 11.48
CA VAL A 153 -6.14 12.83 12.30
C VAL A 153 -6.10 14.13 11.51
N GLU A 154 -4.98 14.42 10.83
CA GLU A 154 -4.78 15.68 10.09
C GLU A 154 -5.82 15.90 8.99
N PHE A 155 -6.20 14.83 8.27
CA PHE A 155 -7.12 14.90 7.12
C PHE A 155 -8.53 14.40 7.41
N GLY A 156 -8.85 14.01 8.65
CA GLY A 156 -10.12 13.35 8.98
C GLY A 156 -10.34 12.08 8.16
N ALA A 157 -9.24 11.39 7.83
CA ALA A 157 -9.27 10.20 6.99
C ALA A 157 -9.63 8.95 7.79
N LEU A 158 -10.32 8.02 7.14
CA LEU A 158 -10.56 6.68 7.69
C LEU A 158 -9.30 5.83 7.55
N LEU A 159 -8.94 5.13 8.60
CA LEU A 159 -8.00 4.02 8.53
C LEU A 159 -8.76 2.74 8.16
N LEU A 160 -8.34 2.08 7.09
CA LEU A 160 -8.92 0.82 6.63
C LEU A 160 -7.87 -0.28 6.72
N PRO A 161 -7.97 -1.19 7.70
CA PRO A 161 -7.04 -2.30 7.81
C PRO A 161 -7.24 -3.30 6.66
N ILE A 162 -6.15 -3.64 5.98
CA ILE A 162 -6.16 -4.56 4.84
C ILE A 162 -5.07 -5.62 5.02
N SER A 163 -5.38 -6.87 4.77
CA SER A 163 -4.44 -7.96 4.79
C SER A 163 -4.79 -9.02 3.74
N ALA A 164 -3.89 -9.97 3.56
CA ALA A 164 -4.15 -11.16 2.77
C ALA A 164 -3.75 -12.39 3.58
N THR A 165 -4.64 -13.35 3.70
CA THR A 165 -4.37 -14.63 4.33
C THR A 165 -4.32 -15.74 3.27
N SER A 166 -3.52 -16.78 3.53
CA SER A 166 -3.37 -17.88 2.59
C SER A 166 -3.40 -19.22 3.33
N SER A 167 -4.19 -20.17 2.83
CA SER A 167 -4.30 -21.52 3.42
C SER A 167 -2.98 -22.28 3.39
N ARG A 168 -2.09 -21.97 2.44
CA ARG A 168 -0.74 -22.50 2.30
C ARG A 168 0.17 -21.38 1.84
N LYS A 169 1.25 -21.13 2.57
CA LYS A 169 2.18 -20.03 2.32
C LYS A 169 3.63 -20.44 2.61
N LYS A 170 4.56 -19.81 1.90
CA LYS A 170 5.99 -19.79 2.25
C LYS A 170 6.29 -18.48 2.97
N ILE A 171 6.97 -18.57 4.09
CA ILE A 171 7.46 -17.41 4.84
C ILE A 171 8.93 -17.22 4.48
N VAL A 172 9.29 -16.01 4.04
CA VAL A 172 10.68 -15.64 3.76
C VAL A 172 11.34 -15.19 5.06
N ALA A 173 11.83 -16.17 5.83
CA ALA A 173 12.30 -15.95 7.20
C ALA A 173 13.53 -15.03 7.32
N SER A 174 14.34 -14.91 6.25
CA SER A 174 15.50 -14.02 6.21
C SER A 174 15.16 -12.52 6.10
N ARG A 175 13.91 -12.20 5.73
CA ARG A 175 13.46 -10.81 5.69
C ARG A 175 12.97 -10.37 7.07
N TRP A 176 13.17 -9.10 7.38
CA TRP A 176 12.71 -8.50 8.65
C TRP A 176 11.17 -8.57 8.79
N ASP A 177 10.43 -8.41 7.67
CA ASP A 177 8.96 -8.41 7.61
C ASP A 177 8.35 -9.82 7.56
N LYS A 178 9.18 -10.88 7.49
CA LYS A 178 8.72 -12.28 7.36
C LYS A 178 7.71 -12.45 6.24
N MET A 179 8.01 -11.87 5.07
CA MET A 179 7.11 -11.81 3.92
C MET A 179 6.45 -13.16 3.61
N GLU A 180 5.13 -13.14 3.47
CA GLU A 180 4.30 -14.30 3.20
C GLU A 180 3.98 -14.40 1.71
N LEU A 181 4.27 -15.55 1.13
CA LEU A 181 4.03 -15.82 -0.29
C LEU A 181 3.05 -17.00 -0.41
N PRO A 182 1.85 -16.81 -0.97
CA PRO A 182 0.91 -17.89 -1.22
C PRO A 182 1.54 -18.98 -2.09
N LEU A 183 1.34 -20.23 -1.74
CA LEU A 183 1.75 -21.34 -2.62
C LEU A 183 0.75 -21.52 -3.78
N PRO A 184 1.17 -22.15 -4.90
CA PRO A 184 0.24 -22.55 -5.96
C PRO A 184 -0.95 -23.32 -5.38
N THR A 185 -2.14 -23.11 -5.96
CA THR A 185 -3.43 -23.72 -5.56
C THR A 185 -3.94 -23.35 -4.15
N ALA A 186 -3.27 -22.46 -3.44
CA ALA A 186 -3.75 -21.97 -2.15
C ALA A 186 -5.06 -21.20 -2.28
N ARG A 187 -5.92 -21.28 -1.26
CA ARG A 187 -6.98 -20.31 -1.08
C ARG A 187 -6.34 -19.02 -0.54
N VAL A 188 -6.55 -17.92 -1.25
CA VAL A 188 -6.02 -16.60 -0.89
C VAL A 188 -7.21 -15.69 -0.64
N THR A 189 -7.36 -15.26 0.59
CA THR A 189 -8.50 -14.45 1.03
C THR A 189 -8.05 -13.01 1.28
N LEU A 190 -8.73 -12.06 0.66
CA LEU A 190 -8.63 -10.64 1.00
C LEU A 190 -9.33 -10.43 2.34
N ARG A 191 -8.59 -9.87 3.30
CA ARG A 191 -9.12 -9.47 4.60
C ARG A 191 -9.14 -7.95 4.68
N ILE A 192 -10.32 -7.40 4.93
CA ILE A 192 -10.51 -5.97 5.15
C ILE A 192 -11.26 -5.81 6.48
N GLY A 193 -10.67 -5.09 7.43
CA GLY A 193 -11.31 -4.78 8.70
C GLY A 193 -12.36 -3.68 8.58
N GLU A 194 -12.97 -3.33 9.69
CA GLU A 194 -13.85 -2.16 9.75
C GLU A 194 -13.01 -0.89 9.65
N ALA A 195 -13.52 0.09 8.87
CA ALA A 195 -12.90 1.40 8.80
C ALA A 195 -13.12 2.15 10.11
N PHE A 196 -12.09 2.84 10.59
CA PHE A 196 -12.17 3.60 11.84
C PHE A 196 -11.42 4.93 11.76
N GLU A 197 -11.75 5.83 12.65
CA GLU A 197 -11.06 7.11 12.83
C GLU A 197 -10.17 7.05 14.08
N ILE A 198 -9.05 7.78 14.03
CA ILE A 198 -8.26 8.03 15.24
C ILE A 198 -8.90 9.20 15.98
N PRO A 199 -9.28 9.04 17.27
CA PRO A 199 -9.77 10.17 18.06
C PRO A 199 -8.73 11.29 18.12
N THR A 200 -9.16 12.53 17.92
CA THR A 200 -8.26 13.70 17.91
C THR A 200 -7.51 13.92 19.22
N GLN A 201 -8.07 13.43 20.34
CA GLN A 201 -7.48 13.48 21.68
C GLN A 201 -6.61 12.26 22.01
N ALA A 202 -6.53 11.26 21.10
CA ALA A 202 -5.74 10.06 21.37
C ALA A 202 -4.25 10.39 21.51
N SER A 203 -3.62 9.85 22.53
CA SER A 203 -2.16 9.91 22.65
C SER A 203 -1.48 9.15 21.50
N PRO A 204 -0.21 9.43 21.20
CA PRO A 204 0.54 8.67 20.19
C PRO A 204 0.55 7.16 20.44
N GLU A 205 0.61 6.75 21.70
CA GLU A 205 0.59 5.34 22.12
C GLU A 205 -0.77 4.69 21.90
N GLU A 206 -1.86 5.38 22.21
CA GLU A 206 -3.22 4.91 21.94
C GLU A 206 -3.46 4.80 20.42
N ALA A 207 -3.06 5.80 19.64
CA ALA A 207 -3.18 5.78 18.19
C ALA A 207 -2.37 4.62 17.58
N LYS A 208 -1.15 4.38 18.07
CA LYS A 208 -0.33 3.23 17.68
C LYS A 208 -1.05 1.92 17.99
N ALA A 209 -1.55 1.76 19.22
CA ALA A 209 -2.25 0.54 19.64
C ALA A 209 -3.51 0.27 18.80
N LEU A 210 -4.28 1.29 18.44
CA LEU A 210 -5.45 1.16 17.57
C LEU A 210 -5.06 0.60 16.19
N VAL A 211 -4.00 1.14 15.58
CA VAL A 211 -3.48 0.68 14.28
C VAL A 211 -3.00 -0.77 14.36
N GLU A 212 -2.20 -1.11 15.38
CA GLU A 212 -1.64 -2.44 15.57
C GLU A 212 -2.74 -3.48 15.83
N ASN A 213 -3.68 -3.18 16.72
CA ASN A 213 -4.78 -4.08 17.04
C ASN A 213 -5.67 -4.35 15.81
N ALA A 214 -6.00 -3.32 15.05
CA ALA A 214 -6.82 -3.45 13.86
C ALA A 214 -6.15 -4.32 12.77
N LEU A 215 -4.84 -4.19 12.58
CA LEU A 215 -4.09 -4.99 11.63
C LEU A 215 -3.84 -6.42 12.12
N ASN A 216 -3.54 -6.59 13.41
CA ASN A 216 -3.27 -7.89 14.00
C ASN A 216 -4.52 -8.77 14.07
N ALA A 217 -5.71 -8.17 14.13
CA ALA A 217 -6.98 -8.90 14.04
C ALA A 217 -7.24 -9.57 12.68
N LEU A 218 -6.45 -9.23 11.63
CA LEU A 218 -6.62 -9.76 10.27
C LEU A 218 -5.63 -10.87 9.90
N ILE A 219 -4.68 -11.24 10.77
CA ILE A 219 -3.60 -12.20 10.46
C ILE A 219 -3.64 -13.44 11.35
#